data_5c91e878d89b45909502ae78bc981b1a
#
_entry.id   5c91e878d89b45909502ae78bc981b1a
#
_cell.length_a   1.000
_cell.length_b   1.000
_cell.length_c   1.000
_cell.angle_alpha   90.00
_cell.angle_beta   90.00
_cell.angle_gamma   90.00
#
_symmetry.space_group_name_H-M   'P 1'
#
loop_
_entity.id
_entity.type
_entity.pdbx_description
1 polymer ?
#
loop_
_entity_poly.entity_id
_entity_poly.type
_entity_poly.pdbx_seq_one_letter_code
_entity_poly.pdbx_strand_id
1 'polypeptide(L)'
;PSGRPKSNLDLPNGWQDEVLGLYAEGASDVEIKALIYNWRKSYSNDLWERWMKDEPEFSETVKVGRALAEAWWAKSGRTSLKDREFNYTGWYMNMKNRYGWRDKQEVDNTHRIVTPILGGKTKE
;
A
#
# COMPACT_ATOMS: atom_id res chain seq x y z
N PRO A 1 -10.90 29.87 -6.02
CA PRO A 1 -10.87 29.29 -7.03
C PRO A 1 -12.10 29.10 -7.67
N SER A 2 -12.44 30.09 -8.17
CA SER A 2 -13.55 30.03 -8.84
C SER A 2 -13.45 29.12 -9.91
N GLY A 3 -14.41 28.56 -10.32
CA GLY A 3 -14.42 27.66 -11.43
C GLY A 3 -14.03 26.25 -11.11
N ARG A 4 -13.48 26.03 -9.96
CA ARG A 4 -13.09 24.70 -9.63
C ARG A 4 -13.73 24.30 -8.32
N PRO A 5 -14.36 23.15 -8.25
CA PRO A 5 -15.03 22.74 -7.03
C PRO A 5 -14.00 22.59 -5.94
N LYS A 6 -14.37 22.94 -4.75
CA LYS A 6 -13.48 22.77 -3.67
C LYS A 6 -13.40 21.33 -3.32
N SER A 7 -12.22 20.89 -2.99
CA SER A 7 -12.03 19.53 -2.55
C SER A 7 -12.63 19.40 -1.16
N ASN A 8 -13.19 18.25 -0.85
CA ASN A 8 -13.72 18.00 0.47
C ASN A 8 -12.66 17.48 1.41
N LEU A 9 -11.40 17.49 0.98
CA LEU A 9 -10.37 16.88 1.78
C LEU A 9 -10.02 17.66 3.03
N ASP A 10 -10.10 18.99 2.97
CA ASP A 10 -9.80 19.78 4.15
C ASP A 10 -8.42 19.42 4.71
N LEU A 11 -7.44 19.37 3.83
CA LEU A 11 -6.06 19.08 4.21
C LEU A 11 -5.19 20.28 3.88
N PRO A 12 -4.08 20.44 4.57
CA PRO A 12 -3.23 21.62 4.36
C PRO A 12 -2.54 21.60 3.02
N ASN A 13 -2.08 22.75 2.57
CA ASN A 13 -1.33 22.82 1.34
C ASN A 13 -0.08 21.97 1.46
N GLY A 14 0.26 21.26 0.41
CA GLY A 14 1.44 20.41 0.44
C GLY A 14 1.18 19.05 1.06
N TRP A 15 -0.07 18.73 1.35
CA TRP A 15 -0.38 17.46 1.99
C TRP A 15 0.07 16.26 1.14
N GLN A 16 -0.02 16.39 -0.18
CA GLN A 16 0.37 15.28 -1.04
C GLN A 16 1.85 14.97 -0.92
N ASP A 17 2.67 16.01 -0.88
CA ASP A 17 4.11 15.80 -0.75
C ASP A 17 4.45 15.17 0.59
N GLU A 18 3.77 15.57 1.66
CA GLU A 18 4.03 14.97 2.96
C GLU A 18 3.59 13.52 3.02
N VAL A 19 2.43 13.23 2.45
CA VAL A 19 1.94 11.85 2.41
C VAL A 19 2.89 10.99 1.59
N LEU A 20 3.27 11.45 0.41
CA LEU A 20 4.16 10.68 -0.43
C LEU A 20 5.53 10.52 0.19
N GLY A 21 6.01 11.53 0.90
CA GLY A 21 7.29 11.43 1.60
C GLY A 21 7.29 10.35 2.66
N LEU A 22 6.20 10.22 3.41
CA LEU A 22 6.11 9.16 4.40
C LEU A 22 6.07 7.79 3.75
N TYR A 23 5.22 7.64 2.73
CA TYR A 23 5.15 6.35 2.05
C TYR A 23 6.50 5.98 1.44
N ALA A 24 7.24 6.98 0.93
CA ALA A 24 8.54 6.72 0.32
C ALA A 24 9.56 6.20 1.33
N GLU A 25 9.26 6.35 2.62
CA GLU A 25 10.11 5.81 3.67
C GLU A 25 9.55 4.49 4.20
N GLY A 26 8.56 3.94 3.54
CA GLY A 26 8.01 2.66 3.93
C GLY A 26 6.80 2.72 4.84
N ALA A 27 6.22 3.91 5.03
CA ALA A 27 5.10 4.06 5.95
C ALA A 27 3.89 3.27 5.50
N SER A 28 3.05 2.90 6.44
CA SER A 28 1.83 2.18 6.16
C SER A 28 0.65 3.14 6.15
N ASP A 29 -0.49 2.65 5.69
CA ASP A 29 -1.71 3.45 5.69
C ASP A 29 -2.03 3.96 7.09
N VAL A 30 -1.74 3.17 8.11
CA VAL A 30 -2.02 3.58 9.50
C VAL A 30 -1.27 4.86 9.84
N GLU A 31 -0.03 4.97 9.36
CA GLU A 31 0.76 6.17 9.64
C GLU A 31 0.19 7.37 8.91
N ILE A 32 -0.32 7.18 7.71
CA ILE A 32 -0.94 8.27 6.97
C ILE A 32 -2.24 8.71 7.66
N LYS A 33 -2.99 7.73 8.16
CA LYS A 33 -4.21 8.04 8.89
C LYS A 33 -3.91 8.85 10.15
N ALA A 34 -2.82 8.52 10.82
CA ALA A 34 -2.40 9.27 12.00
C ALA A 34 -2.02 10.71 11.63
N LEU A 35 -1.37 10.88 10.50
CA LEU A 35 -1.00 12.20 10.03
C LEU A 35 -2.25 13.04 9.75
N ILE A 36 -3.23 12.43 9.10
CA ILE A 36 -4.48 13.11 8.80
C ILE A 36 -5.19 13.50 10.09
N TYR A 37 -5.20 12.60 11.06
CA TYR A 37 -5.80 12.92 12.34
C TYR A 37 -5.09 14.12 12.98
N ASN A 38 -3.78 14.14 12.89
CA ASN A 38 -3.03 15.23 13.45
C ASN A 38 -3.39 16.57 12.81
N TRP A 39 -3.58 16.57 11.49
CA TRP A 39 -3.95 17.79 10.79
C TRP A 39 -5.38 18.23 11.09
N ARG A 40 -6.31 17.27 11.08
CA ARG A 40 -7.71 17.61 11.20
C ARG A 40 -8.25 17.57 12.63
N LYS A 41 -7.52 16.91 13.51
CA LYS A 41 -7.93 16.68 14.90
C LYS A 41 -9.20 15.82 14.98
N SER A 42 -9.57 15.21 13.87
CA SER A 42 -10.66 14.24 13.87
C SER A 42 -10.48 13.32 12.67
N TYR A 43 -10.89 12.08 12.83
CA TYR A 43 -10.71 11.12 11.77
C TYR A 43 -11.56 9.87 12.04
N SER A 44 -12.06 9.26 10.98
CA SER A 44 -12.74 7.99 11.10
C SER A 44 -12.37 7.14 9.88
N ASN A 45 -12.52 5.84 10.00
CA ASN A 45 -12.26 4.96 8.87
C ASN A 45 -13.26 5.21 7.75
N ASP A 46 -14.48 5.62 8.10
CA ASP A 46 -15.45 5.97 7.07
C ASP A 46 -14.96 7.13 6.23
N LEU A 47 -14.27 8.09 6.83
CA LEU A 47 -13.73 9.21 6.11
C LEU A 47 -12.70 8.76 5.09
N TRP A 48 -11.80 7.88 5.51
CA TRP A 48 -10.77 7.34 4.62
C TRP A 48 -11.42 6.62 3.42
N GLU A 49 -12.39 5.75 3.70
CA GLU A 49 -13.03 4.99 2.63
C GLU A 49 -13.77 5.91 1.68
N ARG A 50 -14.43 6.92 2.21
CA ARG A 50 -15.16 7.85 1.38
C ARG A 50 -14.23 8.65 0.48
N TRP A 51 -13.08 9.07 1.04
CA TRP A 51 -12.10 9.80 0.24
C TRP A 51 -11.49 8.92 -0.83
N MET A 52 -11.21 7.67 -0.50
CA MET A 52 -10.65 6.74 -1.48
C MET A 52 -11.60 6.55 -2.65
N LYS A 53 -12.89 6.60 -2.36
CA LYS A 53 -13.88 6.39 -3.39
C LYS A 53 -14.21 7.66 -4.16
N ASP A 54 -14.36 8.77 -3.45
CA ASP A 54 -14.92 9.97 -4.04
C ASP A 54 -13.92 11.10 -4.36
N GLU A 55 -12.72 11.01 -3.84
CA GLU A 55 -11.72 12.08 -4.05
C GLU A 55 -10.56 11.55 -4.86
N PRO A 56 -10.58 11.75 -6.18
CA PRO A 56 -9.52 11.18 -7.03
C PRO A 56 -8.12 11.63 -6.65
N GLU A 57 -7.98 12.87 -6.24
CA GLU A 57 -6.68 13.37 -5.84
C GLU A 57 -6.13 12.57 -4.67
N PHE A 58 -6.99 12.27 -3.72
CA PHE A 58 -6.58 11.52 -2.55
C PHE A 58 -6.27 10.07 -2.92
N SER A 59 -7.15 9.45 -3.68
CA SER A 59 -6.97 8.03 -4.00
C SER A 59 -5.74 7.81 -4.88
N GLU A 60 -5.47 8.73 -5.81
CA GLU A 60 -4.28 8.60 -6.64
C GLU A 60 -3.01 8.78 -5.81
N THR A 61 -3.02 9.74 -4.90
CA THR A 61 -1.87 9.96 -4.04
C THR A 61 -1.60 8.72 -3.19
N VAL A 62 -2.64 8.11 -2.65
CA VAL A 62 -2.47 6.91 -1.83
C VAL A 62 -1.95 5.76 -2.69
N LYS A 63 -2.47 5.60 -3.90
CA LYS A 63 -1.99 4.53 -4.77
C LYS A 63 -0.51 4.68 -5.09
N VAL A 64 -0.09 5.87 -5.45
CA VAL A 64 1.32 6.13 -5.74
C VAL A 64 2.13 5.90 -4.47
N GLY A 65 1.62 6.37 -3.34
CA GLY A 65 2.32 6.21 -2.07
C GLY A 65 2.53 4.76 -1.71
N ARG A 66 1.50 3.95 -1.88
CA ARG A 66 1.62 2.52 -1.57
C ARG A 66 2.67 1.85 -2.44
N ALA A 67 2.75 2.24 -3.71
CA ALA A 67 3.78 1.70 -4.58
C ALA A 67 5.18 2.12 -4.12
N LEU A 68 5.32 3.36 -3.66
CA LEU A 68 6.60 3.83 -3.14
C LEU A 68 6.98 3.08 -1.88
N ALA A 69 6.02 2.82 -1.01
CA ALA A 69 6.28 2.10 0.23
C ALA A 69 6.72 0.66 -0.07
N GLU A 70 6.02 0.02 -0.99
CA GLU A 70 6.40 -1.34 -1.35
C GLU A 70 7.81 -1.37 -1.95
N ALA A 71 8.13 -0.40 -2.79
CA ALA A 71 9.47 -0.32 -3.39
C ALA A 71 10.54 -0.14 -2.31
N TRP A 72 10.24 0.68 -1.30
CA TRP A 72 11.18 0.90 -0.21
C TRP A 72 11.43 -0.40 0.55
N TRP A 73 10.37 -1.12 0.85
CA TRP A 73 10.50 -2.37 1.59
C TRP A 73 11.18 -3.45 0.74
N ALA A 74 10.87 -3.50 -0.56
CA ALA A 74 11.50 -4.47 -1.45
C ALA A 74 12.99 -4.21 -1.54
N LYS A 75 13.37 -2.94 -1.68
CA LYS A 75 14.78 -2.58 -1.75
C LYS A 75 15.48 -2.91 -0.43
N SER A 76 14.82 -2.65 0.69
CA SER A 76 15.38 -2.90 1.99
C SER A 76 15.75 -4.38 2.14
N GLY A 77 14.86 -5.28 1.71
CA GLY A 77 15.15 -6.69 1.77
C GLY A 77 16.26 -7.09 0.82
N ARG A 78 16.21 -6.56 -0.40
CA ARG A 78 17.20 -6.90 -1.42
C ARG A 78 18.61 -6.49 -1.00
N THR A 79 18.72 -5.31 -0.39
CA THR A 79 20.03 -4.79 -0.03
C THR A 79 20.54 -5.32 1.29
N SER A 80 19.69 -5.99 2.09
CA SER A 80 20.07 -6.48 3.40
C SER A 80 20.24 -7.99 3.48
N LEU A 81 20.15 -8.68 2.35
CA LEU A 81 20.18 -10.14 2.39
C LEU A 81 21.46 -10.71 2.99
N LYS A 82 22.56 -9.98 2.90
CA LYS A 82 23.80 -10.48 3.44
C LYS A 82 24.08 -10.03 4.87
N ASP A 83 23.16 -9.24 5.42
CA ASP A 83 23.33 -8.72 6.76
C ASP A 83 22.92 -9.82 7.74
N ARG A 84 23.81 -10.23 8.61
CA ARG A 84 23.54 -11.30 9.53
C ARG A 84 22.43 -10.97 10.51
N GLU A 85 22.22 -9.71 10.78
CA GLU A 85 21.20 -9.30 11.71
C GLU A 85 19.86 -9.03 11.03
N PHE A 86 19.80 -9.17 9.74
CA PHE A 86 18.56 -8.91 9.03
C PHE A 86 17.59 -10.05 9.25
N ASN A 87 16.39 -9.74 9.67
CA ASN A 87 15.37 -10.76 9.89
C ASN A 87 14.59 -10.98 8.61
N TYR A 88 15.09 -11.89 7.77
CA TYR A 88 14.48 -12.17 6.49
C TYR A 88 13.05 -12.67 6.66
N THR A 89 12.81 -13.56 7.61
CA THR A 89 11.47 -14.12 7.81
C THR A 89 10.48 -13.03 8.18
N GLY A 90 10.86 -12.16 9.10
CA GLY A 90 9.96 -11.06 9.48
C GLY A 90 9.71 -10.12 8.33
N TRP A 91 10.75 -9.83 7.55
CA TRP A 91 10.62 -8.98 6.39
C TRP A 91 9.65 -9.61 5.36
N TYR A 92 9.81 -10.89 5.07
CA TYR A 92 8.97 -11.55 4.08
C TYR A 92 7.52 -11.64 4.56
N MET A 93 7.31 -11.89 5.85
CA MET A 93 5.96 -11.89 6.39
C MET A 93 5.31 -10.53 6.24
N ASN A 94 6.08 -9.47 6.45
CA ASN A 94 5.56 -8.14 6.24
C ASN A 94 5.17 -7.92 4.77
N MET A 95 5.99 -8.38 3.84
CA MET A 95 5.68 -8.22 2.42
C MET A 95 4.43 -9.01 2.05
N LYS A 96 4.26 -10.19 2.61
CA LYS A 96 3.06 -10.98 2.34
C LYS A 96 1.84 -10.28 2.90
N ASN A 97 1.92 -9.80 4.13
CA ASN A 97 0.75 -9.20 4.77
C ASN A 97 0.37 -7.84 4.22
N ARG A 98 1.35 -7.04 3.88
CA ARG A 98 1.06 -5.69 3.41
C ARG A 98 0.80 -5.62 1.92
N TYR A 99 1.53 -6.43 1.14
CA TYR A 99 1.52 -6.27 -0.31
C TYR A 99 1.08 -7.51 -1.06
N GLY A 100 0.70 -8.54 -0.33
CA GLY A 100 0.18 -9.74 -0.98
C GLY A 100 1.21 -10.60 -1.67
N TRP A 101 2.49 -10.49 -1.27
CA TRP A 101 3.51 -11.33 -1.88
C TRP A 101 3.23 -12.78 -1.55
N ARG A 102 3.55 -13.67 -2.48
CA ARG A 102 3.34 -15.08 -2.29
C ARG A 102 4.55 -15.84 -2.78
N ASP A 103 4.83 -16.95 -2.15
CA ASP A 103 5.87 -17.77 -2.69
C ASP A 103 5.29 -18.59 -3.85
N LYS A 104 6.18 -19.20 -4.62
CA LYS A 104 5.77 -19.89 -5.82
C LYS A 104 4.82 -21.04 -5.53
N GLN A 105 5.04 -21.72 -4.43
CA GLN A 105 4.21 -22.86 -4.11
C GLN A 105 2.78 -22.46 -3.81
N GLU A 106 2.58 -21.37 -3.13
CA GLU A 106 1.26 -20.87 -2.84
C GLU A 106 0.53 -20.50 -4.13
N VAL A 107 1.26 -19.88 -5.04
CA VAL A 107 0.66 -19.49 -6.30
C VAL A 107 0.24 -20.72 -7.10
N ASP A 108 1.10 -21.74 -7.13
CA ASP A 108 0.80 -22.96 -7.86
C ASP A 108 -0.43 -23.64 -7.27
N ASN A 109 -0.55 -23.67 -5.96
CA ASN A 109 -1.71 -24.29 -5.33
C ASN A 109 -2.98 -23.55 -5.69
N THR A 110 -2.93 -22.23 -5.69
CA THR A 110 -4.07 -21.42 -6.03
C THR A 110 -4.48 -21.68 -7.47
N HIS A 111 -3.49 -21.80 -8.35
CA HIS A 111 -3.77 -22.05 -9.75
C HIS A 111 -4.47 -23.39 -9.94
N ARG A 112 -4.01 -24.40 -9.24
CA ARG A 112 -4.63 -25.70 -9.35
C ARG A 112 -6.07 -25.69 -8.90
N ILE A 113 -6.37 -24.96 -7.88
CA ILE A 113 -7.73 -24.89 -7.40
C ILE A 113 -8.62 -24.17 -8.38
N VAL A 114 -8.07 -23.19 -9.02
CA VAL A 114 -8.86 -22.39 -9.94
C VAL A 114 -9.06 -23.06 -11.28
N THR A 115 -8.05 -23.78 -11.73
CA THR A 115 -8.14 -24.34 -13.06
C THR A 115 -8.09 -25.81 -13.10
N PRO A 116 -8.56 -26.49 -12.16
CA PRO A 116 -8.41 -27.93 -12.16
C PRO A 116 -9.09 -28.52 -13.27
N ILE A 117 -10.04 -27.97 -13.66
CA ILE A 117 -10.72 -28.55 -14.55
C ILE A 117 -10.37 -28.41 -15.85
N LEU A 118 -9.71 -27.60 -16.12
CA LEU A 118 -9.33 -27.41 -17.38
C LEU A 118 -8.80 -28.53 -17.84
N GLY A 119 -8.83 -29.28 -17.16
CA GLY A 119 -8.36 -30.32 -17.58
C GLY A 119 -7.35 -30.15 -18.17
N GLY A 120 -7.17 -30.13 -18.16
CA GLY A 120 -6.46 -30.08 -18.49
C GLY A 120 -5.68 -29.52 -18.72
N LYS A 121 -5.45 -29.20 -18.58
CA LYS A 121 -4.77 -28.69 -18.78
C LYS A 121 -3.97 -28.48 -18.36
N THR A 122 -3.78 -28.43 -17.99
CA THR A 122 -3.27 -28.17 -17.59
C THR A 122 -2.39 -28.16 -17.54
N LYS A 123 -2.01 -28.10 -17.58
CA LYS A 123 -1.41 -28.13 -17.60
C LYS A 123 -0.83 -28.47 -17.26
N GLU A 124 -0.97 -28.69 -17.02
CA GLU A 124 -0.88 -29.07 -16.78
C GLU A 124 -0.45 -29.29 -16.77
#